data_f8560ec04bbf31612f0b33dc0cb30aa3
#
_entry.id   f8560ec04bbf31612f0b33dc0cb30aa3
#
_cell.length_a   1.000
_cell.length_b   1.000
_cell.length_c   1.000
_cell.angle_alpha   90.00
_cell.angle_beta   90.00
_cell.angle_gamma   90.00
#
_symmetry.space_group_name_H-M   'P 1'
#
loop_
_entity.id
_entity.type
_entity.pdbx_description
1 polymer ?
#
loop_
_entity_poly.entity_id
_entity_poly.type
_entity_poly.pdbx_seq_one_letter_code
_entity_poly.pdbx_strand_id
1 'polypeptide(L)'
;MNRLLPLLLTFFLTLNVVADERIKLEYAPSAVANPLKGLVPYASDTNVHFPHSMEFNYVGFADLVKGYDEFDWQPMEDLLNEIAWRGHQAVFRIYLEYPAKTNIIPKFLIDDGLKVHKYLNTNTQPFPPATVETPDYEDKNLRRALKNFIAVFGKKYDGDPRIGFITAGLLGTWGEWHTYPKEELFASKTVQAEVMDAYEAAFKITPVLLRYPAGEDTWGKASNANRPFGYHDDSFAWATLDTGKEDDDWFYIPALKQAGSAAMEKWKTHPIGGEIRPEAWGKVFDEKPNNKNIQNFRKCVDQTHASWLMDSGLFEKKPHKERKRRAETEVQHMGYEFHVPAISVLSDNGTLKIQLELENRGVAPFYYDWKPEYGLIVDGKIVKTSASQGALTGLLPGDQPRLWSDTIDLSDVPNGHYQLAVRVPNRLPNGLPIRFANTTQDQHADGWLSLTLIEN
;
A
#
# COMPACT_ATOMS: atom_id res chain seq x y z
N MET A 1 -79.30 32.89 31.66
CA MET A 1 -78.67 32.18 30.52
C MET A 1 -77.16 32.18 30.75
N ASN A 2 -76.64 31.15 31.43
CA ASN A 2 -75.22 31.01 31.70
C ASN A 2 -74.65 30.18 30.60
N ARG A 3 -73.65 30.74 29.88
CA ARG A 3 -72.82 30.00 28.88
C ARG A 3 -71.53 29.55 29.57
N LEU A 4 -71.39 28.25 29.77
CA LEU A 4 -70.14 27.60 30.15
C LEU A 4 -69.21 27.52 28.91
N LEU A 5 -68.00 28.07 29.04
CA LEU A 5 -66.88 27.90 28.05
C LEU A 5 -66.09 26.64 28.43
N PRO A 6 -65.80 25.74 27.52
CA PRO A 6 -64.93 24.61 27.86
C PRO A 6 -63.48 25.05 27.81
N LEU A 7 -62.73 24.76 28.87
CA LEU A 7 -61.28 24.93 29.00
C LEU A 7 -60.61 23.79 28.22
N LEU A 8 -59.95 24.10 27.05
CA LEU A 8 -59.11 23.14 26.33
C LEU A 8 -57.77 23.07 27.06
N LEU A 9 -57.48 21.95 27.70
CA LEU A 9 -56.20 21.65 28.31
C LEU A 9 -55.29 21.10 27.18
N THR A 10 -54.39 21.94 26.66
CA THR A 10 -53.36 21.49 25.68
C THR A 10 -52.24 20.84 26.46
N PHE A 11 -52.11 19.52 26.35
CA PHE A 11 -50.96 18.77 26.83
C PHE A 11 -49.78 19.01 25.86
N PHE A 12 -48.82 19.81 26.27
CA PHE A 12 -47.51 19.85 25.61
C PHE A 12 -46.74 18.61 26.02
N LEU A 13 -46.66 17.60 25.13
CA LEU A 13 -45.62 16.57 25.20
C LEU A 13 -44.27 17.24 24.87
N THR A 14 -43.50 17.52 25.88
CA THR A 14 -42.06 17.82 25.69
C THR A 14 -41.38 16.51 25.30
N LEU A 15 -41.15 16.31 24.00
CA LEU A 15 -40.16 15.36 23.54
C LEU A 15 -38.80 15.84 24.07
N ASN A 16 -38.32 15.19 25.12
CA ASN A 16 -36.92 15.29 25.50
C ASN A 16 -36.11 14.62 24.36
N VAL A 17 -35.69 15.38 23.37
CA VAL A 17 -34.61 15.00 22.49
C VAL A 17 -33.37 15.01 23.38
N VAL A 18 -32.97 13.84 23.86
CA VAL A 18 -31.65 13.66 24.46
C VAL A 18 -30.68 13.95 23.32
N ALA A 19 -30.03 15.10 23.37
CA ALA A 19 -29.01 15.46 22.42
C ALA A 19 -27.91 14.38 22.53
N ASP A 20 -27.63 13.74 21.40
CA ASP A 20 -26.53 12.78 21.24
C ASP A 20 -25.23 13.48 21.67
N GLU A 21 -24.66 13.10 22.80
CA GLU A 21 -23.45 13.74 23.31
C GLU A 21 -22.28 13.33 22.44
N ARG A 22 -21.71 14.31 21.73
CA ARG A 22 -20.52 14.10 20.88
C ARG A 22 -19.29 13.99 21.76
N ILE A 23 -18.77 12.77 21.92
CA ILE A 23 -17.58 12.42 22.70
C ILE A 23 -16.34 12.63 21.83
N LYS A 24 -15.43 13.49 22.26
CA LYS A 24 -14.15 13.73 21.58
C LYS A 24 -13.12 12.68 21.98
N LEU A 25 -12.30 12.26 21.02
CA LEU A 25 -11.20 11.33 21.21
C LEU A 25 -9.88 12.03 20.90
N GLU A 26 -8.90 11.83 21.78
CA GLU A 26 -7.60 12.50 21.67
C GLU A 26 -6.71 11.81 20.63
N TYR A 27 -5.99 12.63 19.88
CA TYR A 27 -5.00 12.18 18.90
C TYR A 27 -3.70 11.70 19.56
N ALA A 28 -3.13 10.61 19.03
CA ALA A 28 -1.75 10.21 19.20
C ALA A 28 -1.27 9.57 17.88
N PRO A 29 0.01 9.73 17.48
CA PRO A 29 0.50 9.11 16.25
C PRO A 29 0.24 7.60 16.22
N SER A 30 -0.17 7.08 15.07
CA SER A 30 -0.42 5.64 14.89
C SER A 30 0.88 4.83 14.97
N ALA A 31 0.77 3.50 15.11
CA ALA A 31 1.93 2.61 15.15
C ALA A 31 2.77 2.72 13.85
N VAL A 32 4.10 2.61 13.98
CA VAL A 32 5.04 2.60 12.83
C VAL A 32 4.74 1.41 11.91
N ALA A 33 4.50 0.23 12.48
CA ALA A 33 4.15 -0.99 11.75
C ALA A 33 2.65 -1.09 11.49
N ASN A 34 2.05 -0.10 10.83
CA ASN A 34 0.67 -0.19 10.36
C ASN A 34 0.62 -0.97 9.02
N PRO A 35 -0.41 -1.80 8.74
CA PRO A 35 -0.45 -2.62 7.54
C PRO A 35 -0.43 -1.81 6.25
N LEU A 36 0.21 -2.36 5.22
CA LEU A 36 0.25 -1.81 3.85
C LEU A 36 0.83 -0.40 3.73
N LYS A 37 1.69 0.00 4.67
CA LYS A 37 2.45 1.26 4.64
C LYS A 37 3.82 1.11 5.29
N GLY A 38 4.71 2.07 5.03
CA GLY A 38 6.00 2.19 5.69
C GLY A 38 7.17 1.55 4.94
N LEU A 39 8.23 1.20 5.67
CA LEU A 39 9.42 0.61 5.07
C LEU A 39 9.27 -0.90 4.86
N VAL A 40 9.85 -1.38 3.76
CA VAL A 40 9.74 -2.76 3.30
C VAL A 40 11.15 -3.34 3.11
N PRO A 41 11.66 -4.17 4.03
CA PRO A 41 12.95 -4.84 3.88
C PRO A 41 12.87 -5.98 2.86
N TYR A 42 14.04 -6.53 2.46
CA TYR A 42 14.07 -7.83 1.80
C TYR A 42 13.53 -8.93 2.73
N ALA A 43 12.78 -9.88 2.18
CA ALA A 43 12.25 -11.03 2.91
C ALA A 43 13.35 -11.93 3.51
N SER A 44 14.58 -11.85 2.97
CA SER A 44 15.77 -12.51 3.49
C SER A 44 16.40 -11.82 4.70
N ASP A 45 16.00 -10.58 5.02
CA ASP A 45 16.53 -9.84 6.17
C ASP A 45 15.94 -10.39 7.46
N THR A 46 16.65 -11.30 8.10
CA THR A 46 16.20 -11.99 9.32
C THR A 46 16.37 -11.17 10.60
N ASN A 47 17.09 -10.05 10.54
CA ASN A 47 17.36 -9.17 11.68
C ASN A 47 16.34 -8.04 11.75
N VAL A 48 15.27 -8.24 12.51
CA VAL A 48 14.21 -7.24 12.67
C VAL A 48 14.64 -6.13 13.61
N HIS A 49 15.25 -5.08 13.08
CA HIS A 49 15.67 -3.91 13.87
C HIS A 49 14.70 -2.72 13.79
N PHE A 50 13.80 -2.74 12.80
CA PHE A 50 12.83 -1.68 12.58
C PHE A 50 11.42 -2.26 12.35
N PRO A 51 10.36 -1.65 12.93
CA PRO A 51 8.98 -2.13 12.76
C PRO A 51 8.51 -2.03 11.30
N HIS A 52 7.89 -3.09 10.78
CA HIS A 52 7.34 -3.15 9.42
C HIS A 52 6.17 -4.12 9.34
N SER A 53 5.43 -4.08 8.25
CA SER A 53 4.25 -4.92 7.98
C SER A 53 4.30 -5.60 6.62
N MET A 54 5.31 -5.31 5.83
CA MET A 54 5.51 -5.87 4.49
C MET A 54 6.97 -6.24 4.26
N GLU A 55 7.22 -7.18 3.34
CA GLU A 55 8.54 -7.61 2.94
C GLU A 55 8.63 -7.71 1.42
N PHE A 56 9.80 -7.39 0.86
CA PHE A 56 10.03 -7.39 -0.58
C PHE A 56 10.85 -8.60 -1.03
N ASN A 57 10.57 -9.11 -2.23
CA ASN A 57 11.46 -10.05 -2.91
C ASN A 57 11.37 -9.94 -4.44
N TYR A 58 12.48 -10.32 -5.09
CA TYR A 58 12.50 -10.58 -6.51
C TYR A 58 12.20 -12.05 -6.80
N VAL A 59 11.40 -12.33 -7.84
CA VAL A 59 11.07 -13.70 -8.29
C VAL A 59 11.47 -13.84 -9.76
N GLY A 60 12.22 -14.87 -10.10
CA GLY A 60 12.63 -15.13 -11.47
C GLY A 60 11.47 -15.62 -12.34
N PHE A 61 11.28 -15.06 -13.52
CA PHE A 61 10.26 -15.53 -14.46
C PHE A 61 10.50 -17.00 -14.85
N ALA A 62 11.75 -17.41 -15.09
CA ALA A 62 12.11 -18.79 -15.40
C ALA A 62 11.86 -19.77 -14.22
N ASP A 63 11.79 -19.26 -12.98
CA ASP A 63 11.47 -20.09 -11.83
C ASP A 63 10.00 -20.49 -11.81
N LEU A 64 9.12 -19.68 -12.40
CA LEU A 64 7.69 -19.87 -12.44
C LEU A 64 7.18 -20.45 -13.77
N VAL A 65 7.81 -20.11 -14.91
CA VAL A 65 7.31 -20.41 -16.25
C VAL A 65 8.15 -21.50 -16.92
N LYS A 66 7.57 -22.69 -17.08
CA LYS A 66 8.25 -23.89 -17.63
C LYS A 66 7.85 -24.18 -19.06
N GLY A 67 6.70 -23.64 -19.53
CA GLY A 67 6.17 -23.72 -20.88
C GLY A 67 5.12 -22.65 -21.13
N TYR A 68 4.50 -22.61 -22.33
CA TYR A 68 3.49 -21.59 -22.63
C TYR A 68 2.27 -21.66 -21.71
N ASP A 69 1.90 -22.86 -21.27
CA ASP A 69 0.78 -23.14 -20.42
C ASP A 69 1.18 -24.01 -19.20
N GLU A 70 2.50 -24.05 -18.91
CA GLU A 70 3.06 -24.84 -17.82
C GLU A 70 3.78 -23.93 -16.82
N PHE A 71 3.33 -23.99 -15.55
CA PHE A 71 3.79 -23.09 -14.48
C PHE A 71 4.14 -23.88 -13.23
N ASP A 72 5.27 -23.55 -12.63
CA ASP A 72 5.65 -24.00 -11.29
C ASP A 72 5.40 -22.86 -10.30
N TRP A 73 4.36 -22.99 -9.49
CA TRP A 73 4.00 -21.99 -8.50
C TRP A 73 4.69 -22.19 -7.14
N GLN A 74 5.43 -23.28 -6.96
CA GLN A 74 6.02 -23.59 -5.65
C GLN A 74 6.96 -22.48 -5.14
N PRO A 75 7.85 -21.87 -5.95
CA PRO A 75 8.70 -20.77 -5.48
C PRO A 75 7.91 -19.56 -4.98
N MET A 76 6.78 -19.25 -5.61
CA MET A 76 5.89 -18.16 -5.18
C MET A 76 5.12 -18.52 -3.90
N GLU A 77 4.60 -19.75 -3.82
CA GLU A 77 3.89 -20.21 -2.62
C GLU A 77 4.80 -20.25 -1.40
N ASP A 78 6.04 -20.71 -1.55
CA ASP A 78 7.03 -20.75 -0.47
C ASP A 78 7.33 -19.34 0.03
N LEU A 79 7.58 -18.39 -0.87
CA LEU A 79 7.82 -16.99 -0.54
C LEU A 79 6.62 -16.37 0.20
N LEU A 80 5.42 -16.50 -0.36
CA LEU A 80 4.21 -15.91 0.21
C LEU A 80 3.87 -16.51 1.59
N ASN A 81 4.04 -17.82 1.74
CA ASN A 81 3.79 -18.50 3.01
C ASN A 81 4.82 -18.13 4.08
N GLU A 82 6.10 -18.00 3.71
CA GLU A 82 7.15 -17.56 4.62
C GLU A 82 6.92 -16.17 5.16
N ILE A 83 6.59 -15.20 4.29
CA ILE A 83 6.28 -13.82 4.67
C ILE A 83 5.00 -13.78 5.52
N ALA A 84 3.95 -14.47 5.09
CA ALA A 84 2.68 -14.54 5.81
C ALA A 84 2.82 -15.19 7.19
N TRP A 85 3.70 -16.19 7.35
CA TRP A 85 3.96 -16.80 8.65
C TRP A 85 4.49 -15.79 9.68
N ARG A 86 5.23 -14.78 9.23
CA ARG A 86 5.67 -13.65 10.07
C ARG A 86 4.58 -12.60 10.33
N GLY A 87 3.38 -12.76 9.75
CA GLY A 87 2.27 -11.79 9.87
C GLY A 87 2.39 -10.60 8.90
N HIS A 88 3.25 -10.70 7.90
CA HIS A 88 3.52 -9.64 6.93
C HIS A 88 2.93 -9.96 5.56
N GLN A 89 2.75 -8.94 4.74
CA GLN A 89 2.31 -9.06 3.36
C GLN A 89 3.48 -8.84 2.39
N ALA A 90 3.46 -9.58 1.29
CA ALA A 90 4.51 -9.52 0.29
C ALA A 90 4.35 -8.30 -0.62
N VAL A 91 5.47 -7.64 -0.93
CA VAL A 91 5.67 -6.82 -2.11
C VAL A 91 6.70 -7.52 -2.96
N PHE A 92 6.45 -7.71 -4.25
CA PHE A 92 7.42 -8.43 -5.07
C PHE A 92 7.45 -7.94 -6.52
N ARG A 93 8.54 -8.31 -7.21
CA ARG A 93 8.77 -8.04 -8.62
C ARG A 93 9.23 -9.30 -9.33
N ILE A 94 8.55 -9.64 -10.43
CA ILE A 94 8.97 -10.75 -11.28
C ILE A 94 9.89 -10.20 -12.38
N TYR A 95 11.11 -10.75 -12.50
CA TYR A 95 12.10 -10.27 -13.45
C TYR A 95 12.41 -11.28 -14.54
N LEU A 96 12.73 -10.76 -15.73
CA LEU A 96 13.23 -11.49 -16.89
C LEU A 96 14.70 -11.16 -17.19
N GLU A 97 15.16 -10.00 -16.71
CA GLU A 97 16.53 -9.53 -16.77
C GLU A 97 17.05 -9.20 -15.38
N TYR A 98 18.24 -9.65 -15.07
CA TYR A 98 18.89 -9.30 -13.81
C TYR A 98 20.42 -9.32 -14.01
N PRO A 99 21.13 -8.18 -13.87
CA PRO A 99 22.59 -8.14 -14.01
C PRO A 99 23.28 -9.18 -13.14
N ALA A 100 24.32 -9.80 -13.66
CA ALA A 100 25.10 -10.88 -13.03
C ALA A 100 24.37 -12.23 -12.85
N LYS A 101 23.07 -12.33 -13.15
CA LYS A 101 22.38 -13.63 -13.18
C LYS A 101 22.38 -14.20 -14.60
N THR A 102 22.48 -15.51 -14.72
CA THR A 102 22.41 -16.27 -15.97
C THR A 102 21.28 -17.29 -15.92
N ASN A 103 20.84 -17.77 -17.09
CA ASN A 103 19.74 -18.74 -17.20
C ASN A 103 18.41 -18.26 -16.60
N ILE A 104 18.16 -16.96 -16.65
CA ILE A 104 16.96 -16.32 -16.10
C ILE A 104 15.82 -16.23 -17.13
N ILE A 105 16.10 -16.55 -18.39
CA ILE A 105 15.12 -16.66 -19.47
C ILE A 105 14.70 -18.13 -19.58
N PRO A 106 13.40 -18.45 -19.65
CA PRO A 106 12.92 -19.83 -19.75
C PRO A 106 13.51 -20.56 -20.93
N LYS A 107 14.05 -21.78 -20.70
CA LYS A 107 14.78 -22.55 -21.70
C LYS A 107 13.91 -22.83 -22.94
N PHE A 108 12.64 -23.12 -22.80
CA PHE A 108 11.75 -23.42 -23.94
C PHE A 108 11.67 -22.26 -24.94
N LEU A 109 11.75 -20.99 -24.45
CA LEU A 109 11.77 -19.83 -25.35
C LEU A 109 13.06 -19.76 -26.15
N ILE A 110 14.21 -20.09 -25.53
CA ILE A 110 15.49 -20.17 -26.21
C ILE A 110 15.47 -21.29 -27.28
N ASP A 111 14.93 -22.47 -26.91
CA ASP A 111 14.80 -23.63 -27.83
C ASP A 111 13.88 -23.29 -29.02
N ASP A 112 12.86 -22.43 -28.81
CA ASP A 112 11.95 -21.92 -29.85
C ASP A 112 12.54 -20.75 -30.66
N GLY A 113 13.82 -20.40 -30.43
CA GLY A 113 14.57 -19.42 -31.21
C GLY A 113 14.54 -17.99 -30.72
N LEU A 114 14.13 -17.73 -29.48
CA LEU A 114 14.21 -16.40 -28.88
C LEU A 114 15.65 -15.89 -28.88
N LYS A 115 15.86 -14.72 -29.48
CA LYS A 115 17.16 -14.04 -29.46
C LYS A 115 17.40 -13.40 -28.10
N VAL A 116 18.65 -13.50 -27.62
CA VAL A 116 19.11 -12.89 -26.38
C VAL A 116 20.34 -12.06 -26.65
N HIS A 117 20.29 -10.81 -26.29
CA HIS A 117 21.40 -9.86 -26.38
C HIS A 117 22.22 -9.91 -25.09
N LYS A 118 23.52 -10.24 -25.22
CA LYS A 118 24.44 -10.28 -24.05
C LYS A 118 25.42 -9.14 -24.16
N TYR A 119 25.52 -8.37 -23.09
CA TYR A 119 26.47 -7.24 -23.03
C TYR A 119 26.91 -6.97 -21.58
N LEU A 120 28.05 -6.29 -21.43
CA LEU A 120 28.52 -5.79 -20.15
C LEU A 120 27.85 -4.45 -19.85
N ASN A 121 27.04 -4.41 -18.81
CA ASN A 121 26.50 -3.16 -18.29
C ASN A 121 27.48 -2.58 -17.26
N THR A 122 27.98 -1.38 -17.52
CA THR A 122 28.90 -0.64 -16.65
C THR A 122 28.16 0.40 -15.77
N ASN A 123 26.84 0.56 -15.94
CA ASN A 123 26.00 1.52 -15.22
C ASN A 123 25.10 0.81 -14.19
N THR A 124 25.71 -0.04 -13.37
CA THR A 124 25.01 -0.85 -12.35
C THR A 124 25.20 -0.31 -10.93
N GLN A 125 25.59 0.95 -10.78
CA GLN A 125 25.85 1.56 -9.47
C GLN A 125 24.65 1.38 -8.50
N PRO A 126 24.91 1.06 -7.23
CA PRO A 126 26.22 0.97 -6.56
C PRO A 126 26.96 -0.39 -6.77
N PHE A 127 26.41 -1.27 -7.60
CA PHE A 127 26.97 -2.61 -7.86
C PHE A 127 28.10 -2.55 -8.91
N PRO A 128 29.01 -3.55 -8.95
CA PRO A 128 30.03 -3.62 -9.97
C PRO A 128 29.43 -3.86 -11.37
N PRO A 129 30.18 -3.54 -12.44
CA PRO A 129 29.78 -3.90 -13.81
C PRO A 129 29.43 -5.38 -13.93
N ALA A 130 28.34 -5.68 -14.64
CA ALA A 130 27.82 -7.03 -14.74
C ALA A 130 27.31 -7.35 -16.15
N THR A 131 27.41 -8.62 -16.55
CA THR A 131 26.78 -9.10 -17.78
C THR A 131 25.27 -9.12 -17.62
N VAL A 132 24.57 -8.60 -18.64
CA VAL A 132 23.11 -8.62 -18.76
C VAL A 132 22.71 -9.49 -19.95
N GLU A 133 21.65 -10.24 -19.79
CA GLU A 133 21.00 -11.02 -20.85
C GLU A 133 19.61 -10.40 -21.09
N THR A 134 19.47 -9.61 -22.17
CA THR A 134 18.21 -8.96 -22.55
C THR A 134 17.55 -9.76 -23.66
N PRO A 135 16.31 -10.26 -23.48
CA PRO A 135 15.58 -10.96 -24.56
C PRO A 135 15.13 -9.96 -25.64
N ASP A 136 14.93 -10.44 -26.85
CA ASP A 136 14.21 -9.69 -27.88
C ASP A 136 12.72 -9.61 -27.49
N TYR A 137 12.31 -8.47 -26.92
CA TYR A 137 10.93 -8.26 -26.48
C TYR A 137 9.90 -8.23 -27.61
N GLU A 138 10.35 -8.06 -28.86
CA GLU A 138 9.46 -8.10 -30.03
C GLU A 138 9.13 -9.54 -30.46
N ASP A 139 9.83 -10.55 -29.91
CA ASP A 139 9.57 -11.95 -30.23
C ASP A 139 8.13 -12.36 -29.88
N LYS A 140 7.43 -12.91 -30.87
CA LYS A 140 6.02 -13.30 -30.74
C LYS A 140 5.77 -14.37 -29.68
N ASN A 141 6.75 -15.29 -29.49
CA ASN A 141 6.62 -16.39 -28.54
C ASN A 141 6.81 -15.87 -27.11
N LEU A 142 7.76 -14.96 -26.89
CA LEU A 142 7.93 -14.26 -25.61
C LEU A 142 6.68 -13.46 -25.26
N ARG A 143 6.16 -12.64 -26.17
CA ARG A 143 4.94 -11.84 -25.95
C ARG A 143 3.72 -12.73 -25.61
N ARG A 144 3.60 -13.90 -26.25
CA ARG A 144 2.58 -14.91 -25.90
C ARG A 144 2.80 -15.44 -24.49
N ALA A 145 4.02 -15.83 -24.14
CA ALA A 145 4.34 -16.40 -22.82
C ALA A 145 4.05 -15.37 -21.68
N LEU A 146 4.42 -14.10 -21.89
CA LEU A 146 4.13 -13.04 -20.92
C LEU A 146 2.64 -12.85 -20.67
N LYS A 147 1.83 -12.78 -21.73
CA LYS A 147 0.37 -12.62 -21.61
C LYS A 147 -0.31 -13.81 -20.94
N ASN A 148 0.07 -15.03 -21.33
CA ASN A 148 -0.47 -16.25 -20.73
C ASN A 148 -0.10 -16.33 -19.25
N PHE A 149 1.14 -16.04 -18.90
CA PHE A 149 1.59 -16.01 -17.51
C PHE A 149 0.77 -15.02 -16.69
N ILE A 150 0.67 -13.76 -17.12
CA ILE A 150 -0.08 -12.72 -16.39
C ILE A 150 -1.54 -13.13 -16.18
N ALA A 151 -2.19 -13.70 -17.19
CA ALA A 151 -3.58 -14.15 -17.09
C ALA A 151 -3.77 -15.26 -16.03
N VAL A 152 -2.89 -16.27 -16.00
CA VAL A 152 -2.95 -17.36 -15.02
C VAL A 152 -2.54 -16.88 -13.65
N PHE A 153 -1.54 -15.99 -13.58
CA PHE A 153 -1.05 -15.37 -12.35
C PHE A 153 -2.17 -14.57 -11.66
N GLY A 154 -2.89 -13.71 -12.39
CA GLY A 154 -4.01 -12.97 -11.84
C GLY A 154 -5.16 -13.88 -11.39
N LYS A 155 -5.51 -14.90 -12.20
CA LYS A 155 -6.53 -15.87 -11.80
C LYS A 155 -6.21 -16.57 -10.48
N LYS A 156 -4.91 -16.78 -10.18
CA LYS A 156 -4.49 -17.49 -8.96
C LYS A 156 -4.33 -16.55 -7.77
N TYR A 157 -3.84 -15.32 -7.98
CA TYR A 157 -3.34 -14.47 -6.89
C TYR A 157 -4.04 -13.12 -6.75
N ASP A 158 -4.95 -12.71 -7.65
CA ASP A 158 -5.66 -11.45 -7.46
C ASP A 158 -6.53 -11.49 -6.20
N GLY A 159 -6.26 -10.61 -5.26
CA GLY A 159 -6.93 -10.53 -3.96
C GLY A 159 -6.41 -11.53 -2.92
N ASP A 160 -5.29 -12.23 -3.14
CA ASP A 160 -4.64 -13.07 -2.12
C ASP A 160 -4.23 -12.20 -0.93
N PRO A 161 -4.69 -12.51 0.31
CA PRO A 161 -4.42 -11.68 1.49
C PRO A 161 -2.95 -11.63 1.89
N ARG A 162 -2.10 -12.53 1.38
CA ARG A 162 -0.65 -12.54 1.59
C ARG A 162 0.09 -11.48 0.77
N ILE A 163 -0.58 -10.88 -0.23
CA ILE A 163 0.03 -9.92 -1.16
C ILE A 163 -0.43 -8.51 -0.82
N GLY A 164 0.52 -7.61 -0.57
CA GLY A 164 0.28 -6.19 -0.38
C GLY A 164 0.26 -5.44 -1.71
N PHE A 165 1.33 -5.56 -2.49
CA PHE A 165 1.47 -4.86 -3.77
C PHE A 165 2.31 -5.68 -4.76
N ILE A 166 2.06 -5.48 -6.05
CA ILE A 166 2.86 -6.05 -7.14
C ILE A 166 3.51 -4.90 -7.90
N THR A 167 4.84 -4.88 -8.01
CA THR A 167 5.49 -4.05 -9.01
C THR A 167 5.51 -4.83 -10.32
N ALA A 168 5.04 -4.21 -11.43
CA ALA A 168 4.68 -4.92 -12.67
C ALA A 168 5.76 -5.85 -13.22
N GLY A 169 7.03 -5.46 -13.07
CA GLY A 169 8.17 -6.30 -13.46
C GLY A 169 8.17 -6.68 -14.94
N LEU A 170 8.69 -7.87 -15.24
CA LEU A 170 8.72 -8.56 -16.53
C LEU A 170 9.52 -7.87 -17.64
N LEU A 171 9.51 -6.54 -17.73
CA LEU A 171 10.18 -5.79 -18.78
C LEU A 171 11.40 -5.07 -18.23
N GLY A 172 12.53 -5.24 -18.92
CA GLY A 172 13.76 -4.51 -18.68
C GLY A 172 14.59 -5.01 -17.50
N THR A 173 15.72 -4.35 -17.30
CA THR A 173 16.70 -4.64 -16.25
C THR A 173 16.03 -4.57 -14.88
N TRP A 174 16.19 -5.59 -14.04
CA TRP A 174 15.52 -5.81 -12.76
C TRP A 174 13.97 -5.79 -12.83
N GLY A 175 13.40 -5.79 -14.04
CA GLY A 175 11.95 -5.55 -14.22
C GLY A 175 11.55 -4.09 -14.01
N GLU A 176 12.46 -3.14 -14.20
CA GLU A 176 12.26 -1.71 -13.97
C GLU A 176 11.87 -0.91 -15.22
N TRP A 177 11.40 -1.58 -16.25
CA TRP A 177 10.88 -0.95 -17.47
C TRP A 177 11.89 -0.03 -18.20
N HIS A 178 13.17 -0.41 -18.19
CA HIS A 178 14.27 0.18 -18.94
C HIS A 178 15.37 -0.85 -19.18
N THR A 179 16.22 -0.62 -20.19
CA THR A 179 17.43 -1.42 -20.46
C THR A 179 18.69 -0.55 -20.45
N TYR A 180 18.62 0.57 -19.72
CA TYR A 180 19.74 1.51 -19.66
C TYR A 180 21.08 0.81 -19.36
N PRO A 181 22.16 1.11 -20.12
CA PRO A 181 22.28 2.18 -21.14
C PRO A 181 21.94 1.72 -22.57
N LYS A 182 21.30 0.56 -22.76
CA LYS A 182 20.95 -0.05 -24.06
C LYS A 182 19.44 0.10 -24.33
N GLU A 183 18.94 1.35 -24.29
CA GLU A 183 17.50 1.62 -24.45
C GLU A 183 16.92 1.12 -25.78
N GLU A 184 17.78 0.96 -26.81
CA GLU A 184 17.38 0.36 -28.09
C GLU A 184 16.94 -1.12 -27.99
N LEU A 185 17.28 -1.80 -26.88
CA LEU A 185 16.87 -3.17 -26.62
C LEU A 185 15.59 -3.26 -25.78
N PHE A 186 15.06 -2.13 -25.32
CA PHE A 186 13.85 -2.12 -24.50
C PHE A 186 12.60 -2.42 -25.33
N ALA A 187 11.60 -2.99 -24.69
CA ALA A 187 10.30 -3.30 -25.27
C ALA A 187 9.64 -2.07 -25.93
N SER A 188 9.13 -2.23 -27.15
CA SER A 188 8.39 -1.17 -27.84
C SER A 188 7.14 -0.74 -27.07
N LYS A 189 6.59 0.45 -27.40
CA LYS A 189 5.30 0.91 -26.83
C LYS A 189 4.19 -0.11 -27.04
N THR A 190 4.20 -0.87 -28.13
CA THR A 190 3.23 -1.93 -28.41
C THR A 190 3.33 -3.07 -27.39
N VAL A 191 4.55 -3.57 -27.14
CA VAL A 191 4.77 -4.65 -26.15
C VAL A 191 4.46 -4.19 -24.74
N GLN A 192 4.87 -2.97 -24.39
CA GLN A 192 4.51 -2.36 -23.09
C GLN A 192 2.99 -2.29 -22.91
N ALA A 193 2.25 -1.85 -23.94
CA ALA A 193 0.78 -1.80 -23.91
C ALA A 193 0.15 -3.19 -23.74
N GLU A 194 0.65 -4.21 -24.47
CA GLU A 194 0.17 -5.58 -24.32
C GLU A 194 0.36 -6.15 -22.91
N VAL A 195 1.50 -5.86 -22.28
CA VAL A 195 1.76 -6.28 -20.89
C VAL A 195 0.83 -5.53 -19.92
N MET A 196 0.64 -4.23 -20.12
CA MET A 196 -0.33 -3.46 -19.32
C MET A 196 -1.76 -3.97 -19.50
N ASP A 197 -2.20 -4.22 -20.73
CA ASP A 197 -3.54 -4.78 -21.02
C ASP A 197 -3.76 -6.13 -20.32
N ALA A 198 -2.74 -6.99 -20.30
CA ALA A 198 -2.78 -8.26 -19.61
C ALA A 198 -2.91 -8.10 -18.09
N TYR A 199 -2.12 -7.22 -17.48
CA TYR A 199 -2.23 -6.93 -16.04
C TYR A 199 -3.57 -6.29 -15.69
N GLU A 200 -4.04 -5.32 -16.47
CA GLU A 200 -5.34 -4.67 -16.28
C GLU A 200 -6.50 -5.66 -16.37
N ALA A 201 -6.42 -6.64 -17.30
CA ALA A 201 -7.41 -7.70 -17.39
C ALA A 201 -7.37 -8.67 -16.20
N ALA A 202 -6.19 -8.98 -15.69
CA ALA A 202 -5.94 -10.07 -14.73
C ALA A 202 -6.08 -9.64 -13.26
N PHE A 203 -5.80 -8.37 -12.92
CA PHE A 203 -5.80 -7.87 -11.55
C PHE A 203 -6.85 -6.78 -11.36
N LYS A 204 -7.76 -6.99 -10.39
CA LYS A 204 -8.87 -6.08 -10.06
C LYS A 204 -8.87 -5.68 -8.59
N ILE A 205 -8.22 -6.47 -7.73
CA ILE A 205 -8.20 -6.30 -6.27
C ILE A 205 -6.81 -5.92 -5.79
N THR A 206 -5.79 -6.66 -6.22
CA THR A 206 -4.40 -6.41 -5.83
C THR A 206 -3.79 -5.31 -6.70
N PRO A 207 -3.35 -4.19 -6.13
CA PRO A 207 -2.76 -3.11 -6.90
C PRO A 207 -1.46 -3.53 -7.59
N VAL A 208 -1.37 -3.20 -8.88
CA VAL A 208 -0.15 -3.33 -9.69
C VAL A 208 0.45 -1.95 -9.92
N LEU A 209 1.77 -1.79 -9.73
CA LEU A 209 2.48 -0.53 -9.83
C LEU A 209 3.47 -0.57 -11.01
N LEU A 210 3.48 0.49 -11.81
CA LEU A 210 4.42 0.69 -12.92
C LEU A 210 5.58 1.59 -12.50
N ARG A 211 6.76 1.34 -13.09
CA ARG A 211 7.97 2.10 -12.76
C ARG A 211 7.92 3.56 -13.23
N TYR A 212 7.40 3.80 -14.43
CA TYR A 212 7.44 5.13 -15.03
C TYR A 212 6.03 5.66 -15.32
N PRO A 213 5.67 6.84 -14.81
CA PRO A 213 4.51 7.57 -15.29
C PRO A 213 4.74 8.01 -16.74
N ALA A 214 3.75 7.81 -17.61
CA ALA A 214 3.84 8.16 -19.03
C ALA A 214 2.51 8.70 -19.57
N GLY A 215 2.58 9.87 -20.19
CA GLY A 215 1.52 10.45 -21.02
C GLY A 215 1.65 10.01 -22.49
N GLU A 216 0.79 10.56 -23.34
CA GLU A 216 0.76 10.21 -24.78
C GLU A 216 2.08 10.52 -25.49
N ASP A 217 2.70 11.66 -25.16
CA ASP A 217 3.90 12.15 -25.80
C ASP A 217 5.21 11.68 -25.13
N THR A 218 5.12 10.82 -24.08
CA THR A 218 6.32 10.35 -23.39
C THR A 218 7.16 9.49 -24.33
N TRP A 219 8.41 9.88 -24.50
CA TRP A 219 9.33 9.18 -25.38
C TRP A 219 9.62 7.75 -24.87
N GLY A 220 9.60 6.76 -25.78
CA GLY A 220 9.94 5.38 -25.49
C GLY A 220 8.98 4.65 -24.52
N LYS A 221 7.99 5.32 -23.93
CA LYS A 221 7.05 4.71 -22.97
C LYS A 221 5.62 4.72 -23.51
N ALA A 222 4.89 3.62 -23.30
CA ALA A 222 3.46 3.57 -23.61
C ALA A 222 2.67 4.36 -22.55
N SER A 223 1.67 5.11 -23.00
CA SER A 223 0.81 5.92 -22.12
C SER A 223 0.12 5.07 -21.05
N ASN A 224 0.19 5.52 -19.80
CA ASN A 224 -0.37 4.82 -18.65
C ASN A 224 -1.05 5.74 -17.62
N ALA A 225 -1.02 7.06 -17.84
CA ALA A 225 -1.57 8.03 -16.89
C ALA A 225 -3.04 7.78 -16.56
N ASN A 226 -3.83 7.30 -17.53
CA ASN A 226 -5.25 7.02 -17.38
C ASN A 226 -5.59 5.55 -17.09
N ARG A 227 -4.57 4.67 -16.94
CA ARG A 227 -4.76 3.25 -16.65
C ARG A 227 -4.86 2.98 -15.13
N PRO A 228 -5.48 1.85 -14.70
CA PRO A 228 -5.68 1.54 -13.28
C PRO A 228 -4.42 0.94 -12.61
N PHE A 229 -3.29 1.62 -12.76
CA PHE A 229 -2.03 1.24 -12.14
C PHE A 229 -1.58 2.28 -11.13
N GLY A 230 -0.94 1.82 -10.05
CA GLY A 230 -0.11 2.68 -9.21
C GLY A 230 1.24 2.96 -9.86
N TYR A 231 2.09 3.69 -9.14
CA TYR A 231 3.47 3.93 -9.58
C TYR A 231 4.47 3.59 -8.48
N HIS A 232 5.72 3.28 -8.89
CA HIS A 232 6.83 3.15 -7.96
C HIS A 232 8.07 3.89 -8.46
N ASP A 233 8.77 4.55 -7.53
CA ASP A 233 10.02 5.25 -7.78
C ASP A 233 11.20 4.45 -7.22
N ASP A 234 12.00 3.82 -8.09
CA ASP A 234 13.16 3.00 -7.66
C ASP A 234 14.45 3.82 -7.46
N SER A 235 14.35 5.13 -7.46
CA SER A 235 15.43 6.05 -7.11
C SER A 235 14.98 7.04 -6.04
N PHE A 236 14.09 6.60 -5.14
CA PHE A 236 13.46 7.47 -4.13
C PHE A 236 14.49 8.13 -3.23
N ALA A 237 14.23 9.41 -2.92
CA ALA A 237 15.09 10.31 -2.16
C ALA A 237 16.49 10.53 -2.77
N TRP A 238 16.63 10.27 -4.09
CA TRP A 238 17.83 10.52 -4.88
C TRP A 238 17.51 11.24 -6.18
N ALA A 239 16.56 10.71 -6.95
CA ALA A 239 16.06 11.27 -8.20
C ALA A 239 14.53 11.43 -8.16
N THR A 240 13.97 11.86 -7.03
CA THR A 240 12.53 12.04 -6.83
C THR A 240 12.09 13.47 -7.12
N LEU A 241 12.73 14.45 -6.45
CA LEU A 241 12.28 15.85 -6.47
C LEU A 241 12.71 16.56 -7.74
N ASP A 242 11.85 17.47 -8.21
CA ASP A 242 12.19 18.41 -9.26
C ASP A 242 13.28 19.38 -8.79
N THR A 243 14.41 19.41 -9.48
CA THR A 243 15.55 20.27 -9.19
C THR A 243 15.55 21.55 -10.02
N GLY A 244 14.67 21.63 -11.05
CA GLY A 244 14.63 22.70 -12.03
C GLY A 244 15.78 22.65 -13.05
N LYS A 245 16.56 21.57 -13.12
CA LYS A 245 17.61 21.36 -14.11
C LYS A 245 17.10 20.47 -15.23
N GLU A 246 17.47 20.80 -16.48
CA GLU A 246 17.10 20.04 -17.67
C GLU A 246 17.63 18.61 -17.63
N ASP A 247 18.87 18.38 -17.17
CA ASP A 247 19.46 17.04 -17.04
C ASP A 247 18.74 16.14 -16.03
N ASP A 248 17.89 16.68 -15.15
CA ASP A 248 17.14 15.98 -14.12
C ASP A 248 15.65 15.82 -14.49
N ASP A 249 15.26 16.04 -15.75
CA ASP A 249 13.87 15.96 -16.24
C ASP A 249 13.28 14.54 -16.16
N TRP A 250 14.16 13.51 -16.11
CA TRP A 250 13.80 12.11 -15.88
C TRP A 250 13.46 11.76 -14.43
N PHE A 251 13.70 12.67 -13.48
CA PHE A 251 13.36 12.46 -12.08
C PHE A 251 11.86 12.25 -11.91
N TYR A 252 11.47 11.60 -10.81
CA TYR A 252 10.11 11.09 -10.66
C TYR A 252 9.02 12.20 -10.70
N ILE A 253 9.20 13.31 -9.95
CA ILE A 253 8.26 14.44 -9.97
C ILE A 253 8.19 15.14 -11.34
N PRO A 254 9.31 15.46 -12.02
CA PRO A 254 9.28 15.90 -13.42
C PRO A 254 8.55 14.95 -14.35
N ALA A 255 8.81 13.64 -14.25
CA ALA A 255 8.14 12.62 -15.07
C ALA A 255 6.63 12.57 -14.83
N LEU A 256 6.16 12.68 -13.57
CA LEU A 256 4.73 12.81 -13.25
C LEU A 256 4.12 14.05 -13.91
N LYS A 257 4.79 15.22 -13.84
CA LYS A 257 4.32 16.46 -14.47
C LYS A 257 4.24 16.33 -15.98
N GLN A 258 5.23 15.72 -16.62
CA GLN A 258 5.24 15.47 -18.08
C GLN A 258 4.13 14.50 -18.49
N ALA A 259 3.84 13.50 -17.67
CA ALA A 259 2.75 12.55 -17.91
C ALA A 259 1.35 13.18 -17.73
N GLY A 260 1.25 14.36 -17.12
CA GLY A 260 0.03 15.17 -17.03
C GLY A 260 -0.74 15.02 -15.71
N SER A 261 -1.86 15.72 -15.61
CA SER A 261 -2.64 15.81 -14.36
C SER A 261 -3.14 14.47 -13.84
N ALA A 262 -3.54 13.55 -14.71
CA ALA A 262 -3.98 12.21 -14.32
C ALA A 262 -2.87 11.42 -13.60
N ALA A 263 -1.61 11.58 -14.03
CA ALA A 263 -0.46 10.98 -13.38
C ALA A 263 -0.16 11.66 -12.04
N MET A 264 -0.20 12.98 -11.98
CA MET A 264 0.00 13.75 -10.75
C MET A 264 -1.04 13.44 -9.66
N GLU A 265 -2.27 13.09 -10.04
CA GLU A 265 -3.38 12.78 -9.14
C GLU A 265 -3.56 11.27 -8.90
N LYS A 266 -2.70 10.43 -9.47
CA LYS A 266 -2.79 8.97 -9.41
C LYS A 266 -2.89 8.46 -7.98
N TRP A 267 -2.14 9.04 -7.04
CA TRP A 267 -2.13 8.69 -5.64
C TRP A 267 -3.50 8.73 -4.95
N LYS A 268 -4.46 9.50 -5.48
CA LYS A 268 -5.82 9.58 -4.91
C LYS A 268 -6.59 8.26 -5.03
N THR A 269 -6.24 7.44 -6.01
CA THR A 269 -6.97 6.20 -6.35
C THR A 269 -6.09 4.95 -6.40
N HIS A 270 -4.77 5.11 -6.61
CA HIS A 270 -3.83 4.00 -6.74
C HIS A 270 -2.55 4.29 -5.94
N PRO A 271 -1.94 3.25 -5.34
CA PRO A 271 -0.79 3.44 -4.46
C PRO A 271 0.45 3.96 -5.20
N ILE A 272 1.22 4.77 -4.48
CA ILE A 272 2.59 5.12 -4.85
C ILE A 272 3.51 4.41 -3.87
N GLY A 273 4.51 3.73 -4.40
CA GLY A 273 5.55 3.06 -3.65
C GLY A 273 6.91 3.29 -4.26
N GLY A 274 7.89 2.44 -3.92
CA GLY A 274 9.19 2.49 -4.56
C GLY A 274 10.30 1.87 -3.74
N GLU A 275 11.53 2.17 -4.18
CA GLU A 275 12.76 1.80 -3.51
C GLU A 275 13.56 3.07 -3.19
N ILE A 276 13.91 3.27 -1.94
CA ILE A 276 14.95 4.25 -1.59
C ILE A 276 16.22 3.81 -2.31
N ARG A 277 16.86 4.74 -3.03
CA ARG A 277 18.08 4.42 -3.78
C ARG A 277 19.09 3.68 -2.88
N PRO A 278 19.69 2.54 -3.30
CA PRO A 278 20.55 1.74 -2.44
C PRO A 278 21.70 2.49 -1.77
N GLU A 279 22.28 3.51 -2.44
CA GLU A 279 23.32 4.37 -1.85
C GLU A 279 22.82 5.22 -0.68
N ALA A 280 21.50 5.41 -0.58
CA ALA A 280 20.82 6.23 0.44
C ALA A 280 20.15 5.39 1.54
N TRP A 281 20.10 4.05 1.41
CA TRP A 281 19.46 3.16 2.40
C TRP A 281 19.86 3.49 3.82
N GLY A 282 18.88 3.69 4.68
CA GLY A 282 19.03 4.09 6.08
C GLY A 282 19.62 5.50 6.29
N LYS A 283 20.41 6.01 5.34
CA LYS A 283 21.11 7.31 5.46
C LYS A 283 20.17 8.50 5.23
N VAL A 284 19.06 8.30 4.52
CA VAL A 284 18.01 9.33 4.35
C VAL A 284 17.45 9.82 5.68
N PHE A 285 17.60 9.04 6.74
CA PHE A 285 17.12 9.35 8.09
C PHE A 285 18.20 9.98 8.98
N ASP A 286 19.40 10.25 8.45
CA ASP A 286 20.40 11.04 9.16
C ASP A 286 20.00 12.51 9.18
N GLU A 287 20.36 13.21 10.27
CA GLU A 287 20.09 14.65 10.39
C GLU A 287 20.76 15.44 9.25
N LYS A 288 21.98 15.03 8.91
CA LYS A 288 22.78 15.57 7.80
C LYS A 288 23.36 14.39 7.01
N PRO A 289 22.64 13.91 5.99
CA PRO A 289 23.20 12.87 5.13
C PRO A 289 24.53 13.30 4.52
N ASN A 290 25.52 12.41 4.57
CA ASN A 290 26.89 12.72 4.09
C ASN A 290 27.04 12.66 2.54
N ASN A 291 25.94 12.47 1.82
CA ASN A 291 25.91 12.44 0.36
C ASN A 291 24.97 13.54 -0.17
N LYS A 292 25.51 14.45 -0.97
CA LYS A 292 24.78 15.60 -1.53
C LYS A 292 23.62 15.25 -2.45
N ASN A 293 23.61 14.01 -2.98
CA ASN A 293 22.55 13.55 -3.86
C ASN A 293 21.32 13.05 -3.07
N ILE A 294 21.47 12.80 -1.75
CA ILE A 294 20.34 12.41 -0.92
C ILE A 294 19.40 13.62 -0.78
N GLN A 295 18.19 13.46 -1.28
CA GLN A 295 17.14 14.47 -1.21
C GLN A 295 16.42 14.41 0.15
N ASN A 296 15.69 15.47 0.48
CA ASN A 296 14.90 15.51 1.71
C ASN A 296 13.76 14.50 1.67
N PHE A 297 13.84 13.50 2.54
CA PHE A 297 12.90 12.38 2.58
C PHE A 297 11.45 12.84 2.78
N ARG A 298 11.20 13.71 3.78
CA ARG A 298 9.87 14.26 4.07
C ARG A 298 9.27 14.94 2.84
N LYS A 299 10.04 15.80 2.19
CA LYS A 299 9.60 16.50 0.98
C LYS A 299 9.33 15.51 -0.19
N CYS A 300 10.11 14.44 -0.32
CA CYS A 300 9.84 13.39 -1.30
C CYS A 300 8.49 12.71 -1.00
N VAL A 301 8.25 12.31 0.24
CA VAL A 301 7.00 11.69 0.67
C VAL A 301 5.80 12.61 0.45
N ASP A 302 5.91 13.89 0.84
CA ASP A 302 4.82 14.86 0.70
C ASP A 302 4.43 15.11 -0.77
N GLN A 303 5.41 15.12 -1.68
CA GLN A 303 5.14 15.38 -3.11
C GLN A 303 4.71 14.14 -3.89
N THR A 304 5.10 12.96 -3.44
CA THR A 304 4.76 11.70 -4.12
C THR A 304 3.53 11.02 -3.51
N HIS A 305 3.17 11.35 -2.28
CA HIS A 305 2.16 10.64 -1.50
C HIS A 305 2.49 9.14 -1.32
N ALA A 306 3.78 8.83 -1.11
CA ALA A 306 4.24 7.45 -1.02
C ALA A 306 3.64 6.71 0.18
N SER A 307 3.14 5.50 -0.07
CA SER A 307 2.58 4.62 0.96
C SER A 307 3.63 3.67 1.51
N TRP A 308 4.53 3.15 0.68
CA TRP A 308 5.56 2.19 1.07
C TRP A 308 6.85 2.42 0.30
N LEU A 309 7.97 2.10 0.93
CA LEU A 309 9.29 2.23 0.32
C LEU A 309 10.21 1.10 0.77
N MET A 310 10.84 0.44 -0.18
CA MET A 310 11.88 -0.53 0.11
C MET A 310 13.11 0.15 0.68
N ASP A 311 13.61 -0.35 1.79
CA ASP A 311 14.86 0.05 2.43
C ASP A 311 15.41 -1.11 3.26
N SER A 312 16.64 -1.55 3.00
CA SER A 312 17.29 -2.56 3.82
C SER A 312 18.28 -1.97 4.83
N GLY A 313 18.61 -0.69 4.70
CA GLY A 313 19.64 -0.06 5.54
C GLY A 313 19.31 0.06 7.03
N LEU A 314 18.03 0.03 7.41
CA LEU A 314 17.58 0.00 8.80
C LEU A 314 17.40 -1.43 9.35
N PHE A 315 17.46 -2.44 8.48
CA PHE A 315 17.18 -3.84 8.81
C PHE A 315 18.43 -4.68 8.83
N GLU A 316 19.37 -4.53 7.90
CA GLU A 316 20.64 -5.26 7.86
C GLU A 316 21.50 -5.00 9.10
N LYS A 317 21.52 -3.77 9.60
CA LYS A 317 22.30 -3.35 10.76
C LYS A 317 21.43 -2.55 11.70
N LYS A 318 21.59 -2.82 13.01
CA LYS A 318 20.91 -2.05 14.05
C LYS A 318 21.24 -0.56 13.91
N PRO A 319 20.26 0.32 13.62
CA PRO A 319 20.49 1.75 13.52
C PRO A 319 20.82 2.36 14.88
N HIS A 320 21.62 3.42 14.90
CA HIS A 320 21.78 4.20 16.13
C HIS A 320 20.46 4.91 16.51
N LYS A 321 20.30 5.20 17.81
CA LYS A 321 19.04 5.65 18.42
C LYS A 321 18.39 6.84 17.68
N GLU A 322 19.18 7.85 17.32
CA GLU A 322 18.67 9.07 16.70
C GLU A 322 18.19 8.84 15.25
N ARG A 323 18.90 8.01 14.48
CA ARG A 323 18.45 7.61 13.14
C ARG A 323 17.13 6.84 13.24
N LYS A 324 17.05 5.87 14.16
CA LYS A 324 15.83 5.07 14.39
C LYS A 324 14.65 5.98 14.72
N ARG A 325 14.79 6.89 15.67
CA ARG A 325 13.73 7.82 16.07
C ARG A 325 13.25 8.71 14.91
N ARG A 326 14.17 9.25 14.10
CA ARG A 326 13.80 10.03 12.92
C ARG A 326 13.06 9.14 11.90
N ALA A 327 13.56 7.93 11.63
CA ALA A 327 12.91 7.01 10.74
C ALA A 327 11.49 6.65 11.19
N GLU A 328 11.28 6.40 12.49
CA GLU A 328 9.95 6.15 13.06
C GLU A 328 9.00 7.32 12.78
N THR A 329 9.45 8.56 13.02
CA THR A 329 8.65 9.77 12.75
C THR A 329 8.31 9.92 11.26
N GLU A 330 9.27 9.67 10.37
CA GLU A 330 9.07 9.78 8.93
C GLU A 330 8.13 8.68 8.40
N VAL A 331 8.27 7.46 8.90
CA VAL A 331 7.43 6.32 8.50
C VAL A 331 6.00 6.44 9.01
N GLN A 332 5.79 6.98 10.22
CA GLN A 332 4.45 7.30 10.71
C GLN A 332 3.72 8.27 9.79
N HIS A 333 4.44 9.22 9.18
CA HIS A 333 3.88 10.20 8.24
C HIS A 333 3.53 9.61 6.86
N MET A 334 4.22 8.56 6.42
CA MET A 334 3.95 7.91 5.13
C MET A 334 2.55 7.29 5.06
N GLY A 335 2.00 7.19 3.83
CA GLY A 335 0.73 6.51 3.60
C GLY A 335 -0.45 7.14 4.33
N TYR A 336 -1.37 6.30 4.78
CA TYR A 336 -2.55 6.73 5.55
C TYR A 336 -2.23 6.86 7.06
N GLU A 337 -3.01 7.71 7.75
CA GLU A 337 -3.05 7.78 9.20
C GLU A 337 -4.49 8.11 9.64
N PHE A 338 -5.25 7.08 10.03
CA PHE A 338 -6.63 7.24 10.42
C PHE A 338 -6.76 7.70 11.88
N HIS A 339 -7.53 8.76 12.08
CA HIS A 339 -7.89 9.28 13.39
C HIS A 339 -9.41 9.34 13.53
N VAL A 340 -9.90 8.93 14.67
CA VAL A 340 -11.31 9.09 15.08
C VAL A 340 -11.40 10.30 15.99
N PRO A 341 -11.79 11.50 15.49
CA PRO A 341 -11.86 12.70 16.32
C PRO A 341 -13.04 12.71 17.28
N ALA A 342 -14.13 12.03 16.94
CA ALA A 342 -15.30 11.98 17.80
C ALA A 342 -16.21 10.79 17.49
N ILE A 343 -17.04 10.47 18.47
CA ILE A 343 -18.13 9.51 18.37
C ILE A 343 -19.37 10.04 19.10
N SER A 344 -20.56 9.70 18.61
CA SER A 344 -21.82 9.80 19.34
C SER A 344 -22.47 8.43 19.42
N VAL A 345 -23.05 8.11 20.56
CA VAL A 345 -23.77 6.85 20.81
C VAL A 345 -25.11 7.10 21.46
N LEU A 346 -26.13 6.36 21.03
CA LEU A 346 -27.46 6.39 21.59
C LEU A 346 -27.95 4.96 21.80
N SER A 347 -28.22 4.60 23.07
CA SER A 347 -28.90 3.33 23.42
C SER A 347 -30.41 3.54 23.38
N ASP A 348 -31.10 2.69 22.62
CA ASP A 348 -32.54 2.75 22.45
C ASP A 348 -33.15 1.34 22.33
N ASN A 349 -33.86 0.90 23.38
CA ASN A 349 -34.58 -0.38 23.37
C ASN A 349 -33.80 -1.61 22.94
N GLY A 350 -32.57 -1.83 23.48
CA GLY A 350 -31.69 -2.95 23.14
C GLY A 350 -30.99 -2.77 21.82
N THR A 351 -30.91 -1.55 21.31
CA THR A 351 -30.20 -1.17 20.08
C THR A 351 -29.26 -0.04 20.38
N LEU A 352 -28.01 -0.15 19.92
CA LEU A 352 -27.01 0.91 20.02
C LEU A 352 -26.83 1.55 18.64
N LYS A 353 -27.19 2.82 18.52
CA LYS A 353 -26.90 3.65 17.33
C LYS A 353 -25.57 4.34 17.53
N ILE A 354 -24.71 4.30 16.50
CA ILE A 354 -23.33 4.81 16.53
C ILE A 354 -23.15 5.78 15.37
N GLN A 355 -22.59 6.95 15.67
CA GLN A 355 -22.06 7.88 14.68
C GLN A 355 -20.59 8.11 14.99
N LEU A 356 -19.70 7.62 14.13
CA LEU A 356 -18.25 7.72 14.26
C LEU A 356 -17.70 8.62 13.16
N GLU A 357 -16.97 9.65 13.56
CA GLU A 357 -16.23 10.51 12.64
C GLU A 357 -14.85 9.91 12.36
N LEU A 358 -14.45 9.81 11.09
CA LEU A 358 -13.14 9.31 10.69
C LEU A 358 -12.45 10.30 9.76
N GLU A 359 -11.22 10.65 10.04
CA GLU A 359 -10.36 11.45 9.16
C GLU A 359 -9.04 10.75 8.83
N ASN A 360 -8.41 11.17 7.74
CA ASN A 360 -7.08 10.70 7.33
C ASN A 360 -6.07 11.84 7.49
N ARG A 361 -5.12 11.70 8.40
CA ARG A 361 -4.04 12.65 8.70
C ARG A 361 -2.72 12.32 8.03
N GLY A 362 -2.66 11.23 7.27
CA GLY A 362 -1.49 10.83 6.52
C GLY A 362 -1.24 11.65 5.25
N VAL A 363 -0.53 11.08 4.29
CA VAL A 363 -0.23 11.70 2.98
C VAL A 363 -0.92 10.99 1.81
N ALA A 364 -1.48 9.80 2.03
CA ALA A 364 -2.17 9.00 1.02
C ALA A 364 -3.42 8.32 1.58
N PRO A 365 -4.39 7.92 0.75
CA PRO A 365 -5.52 7.12 1.20
C PRO A 365 -5.12 5.65 1.43
N PHE A 366 -6.03 4.87 2.00
CA PHE A 366 -5.97 3.43 2.04
C PHE A 366 -6.65 2.84 0.79
N TYR A 367 -6.03 1.87 0.12
CA TYR A 367 -6.46 1.43 -1.21
C TYR A 367 -7.23 0.11 -1.22
N TYR A 368 -7.40 -0.55 -0.06
CA TYR A 368 -8.12 -1.81 0.04
C TYR A 368 -9.47 -1.66 0.74
N ASP A 369 -10.48 -2.40 0.29
CA ASP A 369 -11.79 -2.42 0.92
C ASP A 369 -11.82 -3.39 2.11
N TRP A 370 -11.04 -3.05 3.16
CA TRP A 370 -11.11 -3.77 4.44
C TRP A 370 -12.30 -3.27 5.26
N LYS A 371 -13.02 -4.21 5.88
CA LYS A 371 -14.24 -3.90 6.59
C LYS A 371 -13.97 -3.68 8.07
N PRO A 372 -14.40 -2.54 8.63
CA PRO A 372 -14.35 -2.30 10.07
C PRO A 372 -15.38 -3.16 10.80
N GLU A 373 -15.14 -3.38 12.08
CA GLU A 373 -16.09 -3.99 12.99
C GLU A 373 -16.05 -3.32 14.36
N TYR A 374 -17.20 -3.29 15.04
CA TYR A 374 -17.30 -2.88 16.44
C TYR A 374 -17.17 -4.09 17.35
N GLY A 375 -16.66 -3.86 18.56
CA GLY A 375 -16.58 -4.84 19.64
C GLY A 375 -17.10 -4.30 20.96
N LEU A 376 -17.74 -5.15 21.73
CA LEU A 376 -18.04 -4.92 23.15
C LEU A 376 -17.01 -5.67 23.98
N ILE A 377 -16.32 -4.96 24.89
CA ILE A 377 -15.21 -5.48 25.68
C ILE A 377 -15.58 -5.45 27.16
N VAL A 378 -15.35 -6.57 27.87
CA VAL A 378 -15.42 -6.70 29.32
C VAL A 378 -14.16 -7.39 29.81
N ASP A 379 -13.45 -6.83 30.78
CA ASP A 379 -12.22 -7.37 31.35
C ASP A 379 -11.19 -7.83 30.29
N GLY A 380 -11.02 -7.01 29.25
CA GLY A 380 -10.08 -7.27 28.14
C GLY A 380 -10.54 -8.35 27.14
N LYS A 381 -11.76 -8.87 27.27
CA LYS A 381 -12.31 -9.90 26.39
C LYS A 381 -13.40 -9.33 25.50
N ILE A 382 -13.36 -9.68 24.23
CA ILE A 382 -14.43 -9.35 23.29
C ILE A 382 -15.62 -10.29 23.55
N VAL A 383 -16.75 -9.74 23.95
CA VAL A 383 -17.97 -10.52 24.23
C VAL A 383 -18.96 -10.51 23.07
N LYS A 384 -18.87 -9.49 22.19
CA LYS A 384 -19.68 -9.40 20.97
C LYS A 384 -18.92 -8.62 19.91
N THR A 385 -19.08 -9.01 18.65
CA THR A 385 -18.65 -8.23 17.50
C THR A 385 -19.82 -7.93 16.56
N SER A 386 -19.76 -6.80 15.86
CA SER A 386 -20.75 -6.39 14.87
C SER A 386 -20.04 -5.71 13.70
N ALA A 387 -20.34 -6.12 12.47
CA ALA A 387 -19.77 -5.50 11.27
C ALA A 387 -20.21 -4.05 11.13
N SER A 388 -19.30 -3.16 10.74
CA SER A 388 -19.61 -1.78 10.36
C SER A 388 -19.87 -1.68 8.84
N GLN A 389 -20.71 -0.73 8.45
CA GLN A 389 -20.88 -0.31 7.05
C GLN A 389 -19.87 0.75 6.63
N GLY A 390 -19.01 1.18 7.54
CA GLY A 390 -17.98 2.17 7.29
C GLY A 390 -17.02 1.77 6.17
N ALA A 391 -16.52 2.74 5.40
CA ALA A 391 -15.56 2.55 4.33
C ALA A 391 -14.31 3.39 4.57
N LEU A 392 -13.13 2.76 4.38
CA LEU A 392 -11.82 3.39 4.49
C LEU A 392 -11.35 3.97 3.14
N THR A 393 -11.72 3.31 2.04
CA THR A 393 -11.31 3.69 0.68
C THR A 393 -11.82 5.08 0.30
N GLY A 394 -11.01 5.84 -0.44
CA GLY A 394 -11.38 7.16 -0.94
C GLY A 394 -11.51 8.24 0.14
N LEU A 395 -11.03 8.02 1.37
CA LEU A 395 -10.86 9.06 2.37
C LEU A 395 -9.47 9.68 2.18
N LEU A 396 -9.43 10.83 1.52
CA LEU A 396 -8.18 11.50 1.20
C LEU A 396 -7.63 12.28 2.41
N PRO A 397 -6.32 12.48 2.49
CA PRO A 397 -5.72 13.42 3.43
C PRO A 397 -6.30 14.82 3.28
N GLY A 398 -6.70 15.43 4.40
CA GLY A 398 -7.28 16.78 4.41
C GLY A 398 -8.76 16.88 4.06
N ASP A 399 -9.43 15.77 3.70
CA ASP A 399 -10.89 15.74 3.60
C ASP A 399 -11.54 16.05 4.94
N GLN A 400 -12.79 16.56 4.89
CA GLN A 400 -13.62 16.64 6.09
C GLN A 400 -13.84 15.24 6.65
N PRO A 401 -13.94 15.09 7.99
CA PRO A 401 -14.19 13.79 8.60
C PRO A 401 -15.40 13.10 7.97
N ARG A 402 -15.23 11.84 7.61
CA ARG A 402 -16.31 10.98 7.10
C ARG A 402 -17.11 10.43 8.26
N LEU A 403 -18.42 10.57 8.18
CA LEU A 403 -19.33 10.02 9.18
C LEU A 403 -19.68 8.57 8.83
N TRP A 404 -19.41 7.64 9.77
CA TRP A 404 -19.95 6.29 9.75
C TRP A 404 -21.18 6.24 10.64
N SER A 405 -22.28 5.68 10.14
CA SER A 405 -23.52 5.52 10.89
C SER A 405 -23.91 4.06 10.92
N ASP A 406 -23.83 3.44 12.08
CA ASP A 406 -24.03 2.02 12.30
C ASP A 406 -25.04 1.77 13.43
N THR A 407 -25.57 0.54 13.47
CA THR A 407 -26.49 0.10 14.51
C THR A 407 -26.07 -1.30 14.97
N ILE A 408 -25.99 -1.48 16.29
CA ILE A 408 -25.70 -2.78 16.92
C ILE A 408 -26.94 -3.25 17.67
N ASP A 409 -27.39 -4.46 17.42
CA ASP A 409 -28.41 -5.14 18.20
C ASP A 409 -27.79 -5.63 19.51
N LEU A 410 -28.32 -5.21 20.64
CA LEU A 410 -27.90 -5.59 22.00
C LEU A 410 -28.83 -6.59 22.66
N SER A 411 -29.89 -7.06 22.00
CA SER A 411 -30.92 -7.93 22.57
C SER A 411 -30.42 -9.25 23.16
N ASP A 412 -29.26 -9.75 22.65
CA ASP A 412 -28.57 -10.95 23.14
C ASP A 412 -27.41 -10.65 24.10
N VAL A 413 -27.22 -9.36 24.47
CA VAL A 413 -26.17 -8.90 25.36
C VAL A 413 -26.74 -8.75 26.76
N PRO A 414 -26.17 -9.38 27.80
CA PRO A 414 -26.63 -9.17 29.17
C PRO A 414 -26.58 -7.71 29.61
N ASN A 415 -27.46 -7.33 30.53
CA ASN A 415 -27.37 -5.97 31.13
C ASN A 415 -26.01 -5.80 31.83
N GLY A 416 -25.37 -4.67 31.62
CA GLY A 416 -24.08 -4.38 32.21
C GLY A 416 -23.34 -3.23 31.52
N HIS A 417 -22.10 -3.00 31.96
CA HIS A 417 -21.25 -1.96 31.39
C HIS A 417 -20.24 -2.59 30.43
N TYR A 418 -20.10 -2.00 29.26
CA TYR A 418 -19.24 -2.49 28.18
C TYR A 418 -18.37 -1.36 27.62
N GLN A 419 -17.10 -1.66 27.36
CA GLN A 419 -16.28 -0.78 26.54
C GLN A 419 -16.62 -1.00 25.06
N LEU A 420 -17.23 -0.02 24.41
CA LEU A 420 -17.39 -0.01 22.95
C LEU A 420 -16.03 0.27 22.31
N ALA A 421 -15.67 -0.51 21.31
CA ALA A 421 -14.43 -0.37 20.56
C ALA A 421 -14.67 -0.61 19.07
N VAL A 422 -13.72 -0.16 18.21
CA VAL A 422 -13.71 -0.40 16.79
C VAL A 422 -12.34 -0.94 16.36
N ARG A 423 -12.32 -1.83 15.38
CA ARG A 423 -11.09 -2.24 14.68
C ARG A 423 -11.30 -2.44 13.20
N VAL A 424 -10.20 -2.48 12.46
CA VAL A 424 -10.17 -2.93 11.07
C VAL A 424 -9.22 -4.13 10.99
N PRO A 425 -9.76 -5.35 10.96
CA PRO A 425 -8.94 -6.56 10.93
C PRO A 425 -8.18 -6.67 9.61
N ASN A 426 -6.95 -7.22 9.67
CA ASN A 426 -6.21 -7.58 8.48
C ASN A 426 -6.89 -8.76 7.78
N ARG A 427 -6.89 -8.77 6.45
CA ARG A 427 -7.37 -9.92 5.68
C ARG A 427 -6.43 -11.12 5.78
N LEU A 428 -5.14 -10.91 6.05
CA LEU A 428 -4.21 -11.95 6.45
C LEU A 428 -4.50 -12.34 7.90
N PRO A 429 -4.85 -13.61 8.22
CA PRO A 429 -5.37 -13.99 9.54
C PRO A 429 -4.48 -13.65 10.73
N ASN A 430 -3.15 -13.70 10.55
CA ASN A 430 -2.17 -13.35 11.58
C ASN A 430 -1.52 -11.97 11.33
N GLY A 431 -2.01 -11.21 10.35
CA GLY A 431 -1.50 -9.88 10.04
C GLY A 431 -1.96 -8.83 11.06
N LEU A 432 -1.17 -7.78 11.22
CA LEU A 432 -1.53 -6.66 12.09
C LEU A 432 -2.82 -5.99 11.63
N PRO A 433 -3.79 -5.71 12.52
CA PRO A 433 -4.94 -4.87 12.19
C PRO A 433 -4.50 -3.42 11.99
N ILE A 434 -5.32 -2.61 11.33
CA ILE A 434 -5.09 -1.16 11.27
C ILE A 434 -5.18 -0.59 12.69
N ARG A 435 -4.19 0.18 13.09
CA ARG A 435 -4.18 0.95 14.33
C ARG A 435 -4.47 2.41 14.03
N PHE A 436 -5.45 2.94 14.75
CA PHE A 436 -5.86 4.34 14.64
C PHE A 436 -4.90 5.26 15.40
N ALA A 437 -4.83 6.50 14.95
CA ALA A 437 -4.01 7.56 15.57
C ALA A 437 -4.75 8.19 16.76
N ASN A 438 -5.02 7.39 17.79
CA ASN A 438 -5.73 7.83 19.00
C ASN A 438 -5.03 7.32 20.27
N THR A 439 -5.14 8.10 21.35
CA THR A 439 -4.54 7.75 22.65
C THR A 439 -5.12 6.48 23.27
N THR A 440 -6.35 6.11 22.90
CA THR A 440 -7.05 4.93 23.42
C THR A 440 -6.91 3.69 22.55
N GLN A 441 -6.04 3.73 21.53
CA GLN A 441 -5.66 2.55 20.74
C GLN A 441 -5.00 1.51 21.64
N ASP A 442 -5.39 0.25 21.50
CA ASP A 442 -4.86 -0.90 22.27
C ASP A 442 -5.06 -0.82 23.80
N GLN A 443 -5.92 0.08 24.29
CA GLN A 443 -6.07 0.33 25.73
C GLN A 443 -6.76 -0.84 26.46
N HIS A 444 -7.81 -1.41 25.88
CA HIS A 444 -8.59 -2.48 26.54
C HIS A 444 -8.44 -3.84 25.84
N ALA A 445 -8.07 -3.85 24.56
CA ALA A 445 -7.74 -5.06 23.82
C ALA A 445 -6.80 -4.72 22.67
N ASP A 446 -5.79 -5.57 22.42
CA ASP A 446 -4.82 -5.38 21.33
C ASP A 446 -5.51 -5.35 19.97
N GLY A 447 -5.14 -4.37 19.13
CA GLY A 447 -5.73 -4.14 17.82
C GLY A 447 -7.09 -3.42 17.81
N TRP A 448 -7.61 -3.01 18.98
CA TRP A 448 -8.87 -2.29 19.09
C TRP A 448 -8.69 -0.86 19.56
N LEU A 449 -9.38 0.07 18.90
CA LEU A 449 -9.54 1.44 19.40
C LEU A 449 -10.71 1.49 20.38
N SER A 450 -10.43 1.79 21.63
CA SER A 450 -11.46 2.02 22.65
C SER A 450 -12.14 3.37 22.41
N LEU A 451 -13.46 3.37 22.32
CA LEU A 451 -14.28 4.55 21.99
C LEU A 451 -14.92 5.17 23.23
N THR A 452 -15.83 4.46 23.87
CA THR A 452 -16.56 4.94 25.06
C THR A 452 -17.15 3.77 25.87
N LEU A 453 -17.51 4.04 27.13
CA LEU A 453 -18.31 3.11 27.92
C LEU A 453 -19.78 3.23 27.52
N ILE A 454 -20.45 2.11 27.44
CA ILE A 454 -21.91 2.02 27.25
C ILE A 454 -22.54 1.17 28.35
N GLU A 455 -23.83 1.37 28.58
CA GLU A 455 -24.68 0.53 29.45
C GLU A 455 -25.77 -0.11 28.60
N ASN A 456 -25.99 -1.42 28.77
CA ASN A 456 -27.07 -2.17 28.15
C ASN A 456 -28.07 -2.60 29.25
#